data_d34b5e3b5c2bf716731db559ea43d604
#
_entry.id   d34b5e3b5c2bf716731db559ea43d604
#
_cell.length_a   1.000
_cell.length_b   1.000
_cell.length_c   1.000
_cell.angle_alpha   90.00
_cell.angle_beta   90.00
_cell.angle_gamma   90.00
#
_symmetry.space_group_name_H-M   'P 1'
#
loop_
_entity.id
_entity.type
_entity.pdbx_description
1 polymer ?
#
loop_
_entity_poly.entity_id
_entity_poly.type
_entity_poly.pdbx_seq_one_letter_code
_entity_poly.pdbx_strand_id
1 'polypeptide(L)'
;MNFYRKIATVLVLLLTAGWLKSPWEAAAQKNFVAAGLLSPPLDVATKEKIGQTCAAVALGGMQSVVATFINLAAYGSFEDRDWPKLEERYNLIVALQPKSSYYWDVASWHLSYNAAVDYREREELPAARREALHKQYIQKGRDFLDRGIQNNPQDWTLYSSKGRNYAHKDKFPDFAVAAESYRLAWQTGKGQRTFEARAWLYSLARVPGKSQESIDLARELFRNPQNRVDSIRCLLFALEWQAKGERTMEDLLAQCFEDHKTAAEMLRLYHQNNADQMPQDGVMVAMQWLKEQDGKQ
;
A
#
# COMPACT_ATOMS: atom_id res chain seq x y z
N MET A 1 -50.48 -43.99 7.90
CA MET A 1 -49.39 -43.30 8.66
C MET A 1 -49.69 -41.82 8.69
N ASN A 2 -49.96 -41.25 9.89
CA ASN A 2 -50.40 -39.86 10.06
C ASN A 2 -49.39 -38.89 9.47
N PHE A 3 -49.87 -37.82 8.84
CA PHE A 3 -49.05 -36.73 8.23
C PHE A 3 -47.90 -36.27 9.11
N TYR A 4 -48.14 -36.06 10.40
CA TYR A 4 -47.13 -35.68 11.38
C TYR A 4 -46.01 -36.74 11.57
N ARG A 5 -46.31 -38.04 11.48
CA ARG A 5 -45.30 -39.09 11.53
C ARG A 5 -44.37 -39.06 10.32
N LYS A 6 -44.89 -38.77 9.13
CA LYS A 6 -44.09 -38.63 7.91
C LYS A 6 -43.12 -37.44 8.02
N ILE A 7 -43.61 -36.29 8.50
CA ILE A 7 -42.76 -35.09 8.72
C ILE A 7 -41.69 -35.40 9.77
N ALA A 8 -42.03 -36.02 10.90
CA ALA A 8 -41.09 -36.39 11.93
C ALA A 8 -39.99 -37.35 11.38
N THR A 9 -40.38 -38.34 10.58
CA THR A 9 -39.44 -39.27 9.94
C THR A 9 -38.50 -38.55 9.00
N VAL A 10 -38.99 -37.62 8.15
CA VAL A 10 -38.16 -36.83 7.23
C VAL A 10 -37.18 -35.93 7.99
N LEU A 11 -37.66 -35.26 9.08
CA LEU A 11 -36.79 -34.44 9.92
C LEU A 11 -35.67 -35.26 10.60
N VAL A 12 -36.00 -36.44 11.13
CA VAL A 12 -35.01 -37.34 11.73
C VAL A 12 -34.01 -37.80 10.68
N LEU A 13 -34.44 -38.17 9.48
CA LEU A 13 -33.56 -38.56 8.40
C LEU A 13 -32.62 -37.40 7.94
N LEU A 14 -33.14 -36.19 7.85
CA LEU A 14 -32.32 -35.01 7.51
C LEU A 14 -31.30 -34.69 8.62
N LEU A 15 -31.69 -34.77 9.90
CA LEU A 15 -30.80 -34.54 11.03
C LEU A 15 -29.70 -35.63 11.11
N THR A 16 -30.07 -36.89 10.92
CA THR A 16 -29.09 -37.98 10.92
C THR A 16 -28.15 -37.92 9.73
N ALA A 17 -28.64 -37.59 8.54
CA ALA A 17 -27.82 -37.38 7.35
C ALA A 17 -26.85 -36.18 7.54
N GLY A 18 -27.34 -35.08 8.11
CA GLY A 18 -26.52 -33.91 8.45
C GLY A 18 -25.42 -34.26 9.46
N TRP A 19 -25.77 -35.02 10.51
CA TRP A 19 -24.80 -35.44 11.51
C TRP A 19 -23.73 -36.40 10.94
N LEU A 20 -24.10 -37.33 10.09
CA LEU A 20 -23.19 -38.26 9.40
C LEU A 20 -22.25 -37.57 8.42
N LYS A 21 -22.71 -36.46 7.78
CA LYS A 21 -21.87 -35.65 6.87
C LYS A 21 -20.87 -34.74 7.61
N SER A 22 -21.18 -34.33 8.84
CA SER A 22 -20.43 -33.31 9.58
C SER A 22 -18.91 -33.54 9.60
N PRO A 23 -18.35 -34.74 9.87
CA PRO A 23 -16.91 -34.95 9.87
C PRO A 23 -16.27 -34.80 8.48
N TRP A 24 -16.98 -35.19 7.43
CA TRP A 24 -16.50 -35.05 6.04
C TRP A 24 -16.50 -33.60 5.59
N GLU A 25 -17.55 -32.86 5.95
CA GLU A 25 -17.64 -31.41 5.67
C GLU A 25 -16.56 -30.63 6.43
N ALA A 26 -16.31 -30.95 7.69
CA ALA A 26 -15.26 -30.35 8.49
C ALA A 26 -13.85 -30.61 7.90
N ALA A 27 -13.59 -31.84 7.44
CA ALA A 27 -12.35 -32.20 6.78
C ALA A 27 -12.17 -31.47 5.43
N ALA A 28 -13.22 -31.42 4.62
CA ALA A 28 -13.23 -30.70 3.36
C ALA A 28 -13.02 -29.19 3.58
N GLN A 29 -13.71 -28.60 4.54
CA GLN A 29 -13.53 -27.18 4.90
C GLN A 29 -12.09 -26.87 5.32
N LYS A 30 -11.49 -27.73 6.17
CA LYS A 30 -10.11 -27.58 6.61
C LYS A 30 -9.14 -27.63 5.41
N ASN A 31 -9.35 -28.55 4.49
CA ASN A 31 -8.54 -28.68 3.28
C ASN A 31 -8.70 -27.44 2.36
N PHE A 32 -9.92 -26.94 2.17
CA PHE A 32 -10.17 -25.74 1.37
C PHE A 32 -9.59 -24.47 2.01
N VAL A 33 -9.65 -24.34 3.33
CA VAL A 33 -9.00 -23.24 4.05
C VAL A 33 -7.48 -23.33 3.89
N ALA A 34 -6.90 -24.52 4.05
CA ALA A 34 -5.46 -24.74 3.85
C ALA A 34 -5.00 -24.46 2.41
N ALA A 35 -5.84 -24.77 1.43
CA ALA A 35 -5.61 -24.46 0.01
C ALA A 35 -5.89 -22.99 -0.35
N GLY A 36 -6.36 -22.15 0.59
CA GLY A 36 -6.71 -20.74 0.34
C GLY A 36 -8.01 -20.55 -0.48
N LEU A 37 -8.80 -21.60 -0.67
CA LEU A 37 -10.05 -21.58 -1.43
C LEU A 37 -11.25 -21.11 -0.59
N LEU A 38 -11.15 -21.22 0.72
CA LEU A 38 -12.14 -20.70 1.68
C LEU A 38 -11.45 -19.86 2.74
N SER A 39 -12.16 -18.82 3.21
CA SER A 39 -11.73 -18.04 4.38
C SER A 39 -11.84 -18.87 5.66
N PRO A 40 -10.95 -18.63 6.66
CA PRO A 40 -11.07 -19.30 7.96
C PRO A 40 -12.41 -19.00 8.64
N PRO A 41 -12.86 -19.88 9.55
CA PRO A 41 -14.10 -19.64 10.33
C PRO A 41 -14.03 -18.32 11.10
N LEU A 42 -15.17 -17.62 11.17
CA LEU A 42 -15.29 -16.37 11.93
C LEU A 42 -15.12 -16.63 13.43
N ASP A 43 -14.40 -15.72 14.11
CA ASP A 43 -14.34 -15.70 15.56
C ASP A 43 -15.68 -15.26 16.19
N VAL A 44 -15.85 -15.51 17.49
CA VAL A 44 -17.11 -15.24 18.21
C VAL A 44 -17.43 -13.75 18.23
N ALA A 45 -16.44 -12.89 18.44
CA ALA A 45 -16.65 -11.44 18.51
C ALA A 45 -17.09 -10.87 17.16
N THR A 46 -16.57 -11.39 16.05
CA THR A 46 -17.00 -11.01 14.70
C THR A 46 -18.44 -11.47 14.44
N LYS A 47 -18.81 -12.69 14.86
CA LYS A 47 -20.18 -13.21 14.72
C LYS A 47 -21.20 -12.34 15.47
N GLU A 48 -20.88 -11.88 16.66
CA GLU A 48 -21.75 -10.99 17.45
C GLU A 48 -21.95 -9.63 16.75
N LYS A 49 -20.90 -9.06 16.18
CA LYS A 49 -20.95 -7.76 15.51
C LYS A 49 -21.77 -7.74 14.21
N ILE A 50 -21.76 -8.82 13.44
CA ILE A 50 -22.51 -8.90 12.16
C ILE A 50 -24.00 -9.27 12.32
N GLY A 51 -24.43 -9.57 13.54
CA GLY A 51 -25.81 -9.98 13.82
C GLY A 51 -26.11 -11.44 13.44
N GLN A 52 -27.14 -12.01 14.07
CA GLN A 52 -27.44 -13.44 13.94
C GLN A 52 -27.79 -13.89 12.52
N THR A 53 -28.54 -13.10 11.75
CA THR A 53 -28.95 -13.46 10.38
C THR A 53 -27.73 -13.45 9.44
N CYS A 54 -26.91 -12.40 9.49
CA CYS A 54 -25.70 -12.32 8.68
C CYS A 54 -24.67 -13.38 9.09
N ALA A 55 -24.58 -13.71 10.40
CA ALA A 55 -23.71 -14.77 10.88
C ALA A 55 -24.15 -16.14 10.33
N ALA A 56 -25.44 -16.44 10.29
CA ALA A 56 -25.97 -17.69 9.73
C ALA A 56 -25.64 -17.83 8.22
N VAL A 57 -25.81 -16.75 7.46
CA VAL A 57 -25.46 -16.71 6.02
C VAL A 57 -23.95 -16.85 5.83
N ALA A 58 -23.14 -16.15 6.61
CA ALA A 58 -21.68 -16.22 6.53
C ALA A 58 -21.14 -17.61 6.90
N LEU A 59 -21.72 -18.27 7.91
CA LEU A 59 -21.38 -19.63 8.32
C LEU A 59 -21.77 -20.67 7.26
N GLY A 60 -22.79 -20.39 6.44
CA GLY A 60 -23.17 -21.20 5.28
C GLY A 60 -22.23 -21.10 4.08
N GLY A 61 -21.05 -20.49 4.23
CA GLY A 61 -20.07 -20.33 3.15
C GLY A 61 -20.27 -19.09 2.28
N MET A 62 -21.23 -18.23 2.62
CA MET A 62 -21.55 -17.01 1.86
C MET A 62 -20.89 -15.75 2.43
N GLN A 63 -19.69 -15.88 3.00
CA GLN A 63 -18.96 -14.77 3.63
C GLN A 63 -18.72 -13.60 2.65
N SER A 64 -18.44 -13.89 1.38
CA SER A 64 -18.26 -12.88 0.35
C SER A 64 -19.52 -12.08 0.06
N VAL A 65 -20.68 -12.72 0.10
CA VAL A 65 -21.99 -12.04 -0.08
C VAL A 65 -22.24 -11.08 1.07
N VAL A 66 -22.04 -11.54 2.31
CA VAL A 66 -22.20 -10.69 3.51
C VAL A 66 -21.21 -9.52 3.46
N ALA A 67 -19.93 -9.77 3.12
CA ALA A 67 -18.93 -8.72 2.97
C ALA A 67 -19.34 -7.67 1.92
N THR A 68 -19.94 -8.10 0.79
CA THR A 68 -20.44 -7.19 -0.25
C THR A 68 -21.54 -6.27 0.28
N PHE A 69 -22.51 -6.80 1.02
CA PHE A 69 -23.56 -5.97 1.62
C PHE A 69 -23.02 -4.99 2.68
N ILE A 70 -22.07 -5.42 3.51
CA ILE A 70 -21.41 -4.53 4.46
C ILE A 70 -20.61 -3.44 3.73
N ASN A 71 -19.93 -3.80 2.62
CA ASN A 71 -19.19 -2.83 1.81
C ASN A 71 -20.12 -1.79 1.16
N LEU A 72 -21.30 -2.22 0.69
CA LEU A 72 -22.32 -1.29 0.19
C LEU A 72 -22.80 -0.34 1.29
N ALA A 73 -23.01 -0.87 2.50
CA ALA A 73 -23.36 -0.04 3.66
C ALA A 73 -22.21 0.88 4.09
N ALA A 74 -20.94 0.47 3.91
CA ALA A 74 -19.76 1.29 4.17
C ALA A 74 -19.73 2.55 3.31
N TYR A 75 -20.24 2.47 2.06
CA TYR A 75 -20.39 3.63 1.19
C TYR A 75 -21.28 4.73 1.83
N GLY A 76 -22.40 4.37 2.45
CA GLY A 76 -23.23 5.35 3.17
C GLY A 76 -22.46 6.01 4.34
N SER A 77 -21.64 5.24 5.11
CA SER A 77 -20.81 5.85 6.16
C SER A 77 -19.75 6.79 5.58
N PHE A 78 -19.25 6.51 4.38
CA PHE A 78 -18.31 7.41 3.68
C PHE A 78 -19.01 8.72 3.27
N GLU A 79 -20.21 8.65 2.71
CA GLU A 79 -20.99 9.85 2.31
C GLU A 79 -21.35 10.72 3.53
N ASP A 80 -21.73 10.08 4.64
CA ASP A 80 -22.04 10.74 5.91
C ASP A 80 -20.80 11.24 6.66
N ARG A 81 -19.59 10.92 6.19
CA ARG A 81 -18.30 11.17 6.87
C ARG A 81 -18.26 10.61 8.30
N ASP A 82 -18.99 9.50 8.52
CA ASP A 82 -18.94 8.74 9.78
C ASP A 82 -17.76 7.75 9.78
N TRP A 83 -16.57 8.32 9.99
CA TRP A 83 -15.30 7.57 9.90
C TRP A 83 -15.18 6.43 10.92
N PRO A 84 -15.64 6.59 12.18
CA PRO A 84 -15.65 5.49 13.14
C PRO A 84 -16.47 4.30 12.65
N LYS A 85 -17.66 4.56 12.11
CA LYS A 85 -18.55 3.52 11.60
C LYS A 85 -18.02 2.90 10.30
N LEU A 86 -17.36 3.69 9.46
CA LEU A 86 -16.66 3.20 8.28
C LEU A 86 -15.55 2.22 8.67
N GLU A 87 -14.74 2.58 9.65
CA GLU A 87 -13.67 1.72 10.20
C GLU A 87 -14.22 0.40 10.74
N GLU A 88 -15.31 0.47 11.53
CA GLU A 88 -15.99 -0.72 12.07
C GLU A 88 -16.44 -1.66 10.94
N ARG A 89 -17.07 -1.10 9.90
CA ARG A 89 -17.54 -1.87 8.75
C ARG A 89 -16.38 -2.53 7.99
N TYR A 90 -15.28 -1.80 7.76
CA TYR A 90 -14.10 -2.41 7.12
C TYR A 90 -13.43 -3.47 7.99
N ASN A 91 -13.42 -3.33 9.30
CA ASN A 91 -12.97 -4.40 10.21
C ASN A 91 -13.80 -5.67 10.06
N LEU A 92 -15.13 -5.56 9.88
CA LEU A 92 -16.00 -6.71 9.60
C LEU A 92 -15.73 -7.30 8.21
N ILE A 93 -15.59 -6.46 7.19
CA ILE A 93 -15.32 -6.90 5.81
C ILE A 93 -14.02 -7.71 5.73
N VAL A 94 -12.94 -7.21 6.32
CA VAL A 94 -11.65 -7.91 6.28
C VAL A 94 -11.63 -9.17 7.15
N ALA A 95 -12.45 -9.24 8.19
CA ALA A 95 -12.65 -10.46 8.97
C ALA A 95 -13.39 -11.54 8.16
N LEU A 96 -14.36 -11.13 7.31
CA LEU A 96 -15.09 -12.03 6.40
C LEU A 96 -14.25 -12.45 5.20
N GLN A 97 -13.37 -11.55 4.72
CA GLN A 97 -12.57 -11.72 3.49
C GLN A 97 -11.08 -11.41 3.72
N PRO A 98 -10.38 -12.11 4.65
CA PRO A 98 -9.00 -11.78 5.04
C PRO A 98 -7.99 -11.96 3.88
N LYS A 99 -8.31 -12.79 2.89
CA LYS A 99 -7.48 -13.04 1.71
C LYS A 99 -7.72 -12.05 0.56
N SER A 100 -8.68 -11.13 0.69
CA SER A 100 -8.90 -10.08 -0.29
C SER A 100 -8.04 -8.84 0.03
N SER A 101 -6.90 -8.71 -0.62
CA SER A 101 -6.01 -7.54 -0.50
C SER A 101 -6.74 -6.22 -0.81
N TYR A 102 -7.70 -6.27 -1.73
CA TYR A 102 -8.51 -5.11 -2.09
C TYR A 102 -9.19 -4.42 -0.88
N TYR A 103 -9.81 -5.18 0.01
CA TYR A 103 -10.50 -4.58 1.16
C TYR A 103 -9.53 -3.98 2.18
N TRP A 104 -8.35 -4.56 2.36
CA TRP A 104 -7.29 -4.01 3.20
C TRP A 104 -6.76 -2.69 2.65
N ASP A 105 -6.51 -2.63 1.33
CA ASP A 105 -6.02 -1.42 0.65
C ASP A 105 -7.06 -0.30 0.68
N VAL A 106 -8.32 -0.59 0.33
CA VAL A 106 -9.41 0.39 0.33
C VAL A 106 -9.68 0.93 1.73
N ALA A 107 -9.69 0.07 2.77
CA ALA A 107 -9.82 0.50 4.16
C ALA A 107 -8.70 1.46 4.56
N SER A 108 -7.45 1.11 4.24
CA SER A 108 -6.30 1.98 4.47
C SER A 108 -6.45 3.32 3.75
N TRP A 109 -6.87 3.29 2.49
CA TRP A 109 -7.05 4.51 1.70
C TRP A 109 -8.12 5.42 2.29
N HIS A 110 -9.29 4.90 2.66
CA HIS A 110 -10.34 5.69 3.28
C HIS A 110 -9.88 6.32 4.60
N LEU A 111 -9.18 5.58 5.44
CA LEU A 111 -8.78 6.11 6.74
C LEU A 111 -7.60 7.09 6.63
N SER A 112 -6.53 6.69 5.93
CA SER A 112 -5.30 7.49 5.88
C SER A 112 -5.33 8.66 4.89
N TYR A 113 -6.26 8.68 3.93
CA TYR A 113 -6.42 9.80 2.99
C TYR A 113 -7.71 10.57 3.26
N ASN A 114 -8.87 9.94 3.17
CA ASN A 114 -10.14 10.67 3.26
C ASN A 114 -10.43 11.14 4.70
N ALA A 115 -10.47 10.23 5.66
CA ALA A 115 -10.75 10.58 7.05
C ALA A 115 -9.68 11.49 7.66
N ALA A 116 -8.41 11.19 7.39
CA ALA A 116 -7.31 12.01 7.89
C ALA A 116 -7.36 13.44 7.37
N VAL A 117 -7.66 13.64 6.08
CA VAL A 117 -7.81 14.99 5.49
C VAL A 117 -9.06 15.67 6.01
N ASP A 118 -10.20 14.99 6.02
CA ASP A 118 -11.46 15.52 6.55
C ASP A 118 -11.30 16.05 7.98
N TYR A 119 -10.69 15.27 8.88
CA TYR A 119 -10.43 15.76 10.24
C TYR A 119 -9.45 16.93 10.32
N ARG A 120 -8.45 16.97 9.46
CA ARG A 120 -7.51 18.11 9.40
C ARG A 120 -8.21 19.41 9.00
N GLU A 121 -9.23 19.29 8.14
CA GLU A 121 -9.94 20.44 7.55
C GLU A 121 -11.20 20.86 8.34
N ARG A 122 -11.60 20.12 9.39
CA ARG A 122 -12.76 20.46 10.23
C ARG A 122 -12.51 21.68 11.10
N GLU A 123 -12.85 22.86 10.61
CA GLU A 123 -12.61 24.14 11.31
C GLU A 123 -13.36 24.25 12.64
N GLU A 124 -14.46 23.52 12.83
CA GLU A 124 -15.22 23.47 14.09
C GLU A 124 -14.46 22.80 15.23
N LEU A 125 -13.38 22.07 14.93
CA LEU A 125 -12.53 21.42 15.94
C LEU A 125 -11.32 22.31 16.29
N PRO A 126 -10.87 22.32 17.55
CA PRO A 126 -9.62 22.97 17.94
C PRO A 126 -8.42 22.41 17.15
N ALA A 127 -7.45 23.27 16.79
CA ALA A 127 -6.31 22.90 15.95
C ALA A 127 -5.54 21.66 16.49
N ALA A 128 -5.30 21.58 17.81
CA ALA A 128 -4.64 20.44 18.42
C ALA A 128 -5.45 19.13 18.27
N ARG A 129 -6.78 19.24 18.29
CA ARG A 129 -7.66 18.07 18.09
C ARG A 129 -7.67 17.62 16.63
N ARG A 130 -7.68 18.55 15.69
CA ARG A 130 -7.57 18.25 14.25
C ARG A 130 -6.27 17.50 13.93
N GLU A 131 -5.15 18.00 14.45
CA GLU A 131 -3.85 17.38 14.26
C GLU A 131 -3.77 15.98 14.88
N ALA A 132 -4.30 15.80 16.08
CA ALA A 132 -4.34 14.51 16.76
C ALA A 132 -5.17 13.48 15.97
N LEU A 133 -6.35 13.87 15.48
CA LEU A 133 -7.21 13.00 14.66
C LEU A 133 -6.60 12.72 13.30
N HIS A 134 -5.99 13.70 12.65
CA HIS A 134 -5.26 13.51 11.40
C HIS A 134 -4.19 12.42 11.55
N LYS A 135 -3.33 12.50 12.57
CA LYS A 135 -2.31 11.48 12.88
C LYS A 135 -2.93 10.13 13.20
N GLN A 136 -3.97 10.11 14.01
CA GLN A 136 -4.66 8.89 14.42
C GLN A 136 -5.21 8.12 13.21
N TYR A 137 -5.87 8.81 12.28
CA TYR A 137 -6.47 8.16 11.12
C TYR A 137 -5.44 7.73 10.07
N ILE A 138 -4.32 8.45 9.93
CA ILE A 138 -3.18 7.96 9.16
C ILE A 138 -2.67 6.63 9.74
N GLN A 139 -2.46 6.57 11.06
CA GLN A 139 -1.99 5.34 11.71
C GLN A 139 -2.98 4.18 11.56
N LYS A 140 -4.27 4.42 11.75
CA LYS A 140 -5.31 3.40 11.52
C LYS A 140 -5.25 2.83 10.09
N GLY A 141 -5.05 3.67 9.09
CA GLY A 141 -4.86 3.21 7.71
C GLY A 141 -3.60 2.36 7.53
N ARG A 142 -2.49 2.73 8.18
CA ARG A 142 -1.25 1.94 8.20
C ARG A 142 -1.44 0.58 8.85
N ASP A 143 -2.18 0.51 9.96
CA ASP A 143 -2.50 -0.72 10.67
C ASP A 143 -3.32 -1.69 9.79
N PHE A 144 -4.23 -1.17 8.95
CA PHE A 144 -4.93 -2.00 7.95
C PHE A 144 -3.96 -2.62 6.94
N LEU A 145 -2.97 -1.85 6.44
CA LEU A 145 -1.97 -2.39 5.52
C LEU A 145 -1.09 -3.46 6.19
N ASP A 146 -0.67 -3.23 7.42
CA ASP A 146 0.17 -4.19 8.16
C ASP A 146 -0.56 -5.51 8.39
N ARG A 147 -1.82 -5.45 8.83
CA ARG A 147 -2.68 -6.62 8.98
C ARG A 147 -2.97 -7.29 7.64
N GLY A 148 -3.19 -6.50 6.60
CA GLY A 148 -3.39 -6.97 5.23
C GLY A 148 -2.19 -7.76 4.71
N ILE A 149 -0.98 -7.26 4.92
CA ILE A 149 0.28 -7.92 4.56
C ILE A 149 0.45 -9.22 5.35
N GLN A 150 0.16 -9.24 6.65
CA GLN A 150 0.21 -10.46 7.46
C GLN A 150 -0.72 -11.56 6.90
N ASN A 151 -1.90 -11.17 6.42
CA ASN A 151 -2.85 -12.10 5.82
C ASN A 151 -2.50 -12.48 4.37
N ASN A 152 -1.80 -11.62 3.64
CA ASN A 152 -1.49 -11.75 2.21
C ASN A 152 -0.01 -11.43 1.92
N PRO A 153 0.95 -12.21 2.47
CA PRO A 153 2.38 -11.86 2.44
C PRO A 153 3.02 -11.91 1.04
N GLN A 154 2.32 -12.44 0.04
CA GLN A 154 2.77 -12.49 -1.35
C GLN A 154 2.07 -11.46 -2.25
N ASP A 155 1.26 -10.57 -1.66
CA ASP A 155 0.56 -9.54 -2.43
C ASP A 155 1.38 -8.24 -2.48
N TRP A 156 1.96 -7.97 -3.65
CA TRP A 156 2.79 -6.79 -3.89
C TRP A 156 2.01 -5.47 -3.74
N THR A 157 0.69 -5.48 -3.98
CA THR A 157 -0.12 -4.25 -3.95
C THR A 157 -0.17 -3.64 -2.56
N LEU A 158 -0.28 -4.48 -1.53
CA LEU A 158 -0.30 -4.02 -0.14
C LEU A 158 1.05 -3.43 0.29
N TYR A 159 2.16 -4.04 -0.13
CA TYR A 159 3.49 -3.47 0.10
C TYR A 159 3.67 -2.13 -0.63
N SER A 160 3.24 -2.06 -1.90
CA SER A 160 3.30 -0.82 -2.69
C SER A 160 2.45 0.29 -2.06
N SER A 161 1.23 -0.03 -1.59
CA SER A 161 0.35 0.91 -0.88
C SER A 161 0.95 1.38 0.46
N LYS A 162 1.60 0.47 1.20
CA LYS A 162 2.35 0.83 2.42
C LYS A 162 3.49 1.78 2.10
N GLY A 163 4.29 1.47 1.09
CA GLY A 163 5.38 2.35 0.64
C GLY A 163 4.87 3.75 0.26
N ARG A 164 3.78 3.82 -0.49
CA ARG A 164 3.13 5.08 -0.89
C ARG A 164 2.63 5.88 0.31
N ASN A 165 2.02 5.22 1.29
CA ASN A 165 1.52 5.88 2.49
C ASN A 165 2.65 6.49 3.32
N TYR A 166 3.75 5.76 3.51
CA TYR A 166 4.91 6.23 4.27
C TYR A 166 5.81 7.21 3.50
N ALA A 167 5.78 7.22 2.17
CA ALA A 167 6.51 8.20 1.36
C ALA A 167 5.77 9.54 1.19
N HIS A 168 4.47 9.60 1.55
CA HIS A 168 3.63 10.78 1.29
C HIS A 168 3.99 11.94 2.22
N LYS A 169 4.35 13.11 1.64
CA LYS A 169 4.84 14.29 2.37
C LYS A 169 3.91 14.76 3.50
N ASP A 170 2.60 14.70 3.29
CA ASP A 170 1.59 15.19 4.24
C ASP A 170 1.14 14.13 5.26
N LYS A 171 1.83 12.98 5.32
CA LYS A 171 1.47 11.86 6.19
C LYS A 171 2.58 11.45 7.16
N PHE A 172 3.37 12.40 7.63
CA PHE A 172 4.50 12.09 8.51
C PHE A 172 5.39 11.01 7.88
N PRO A 173 6.13 11.35 6.82
CA PRO A 173 6.87 10.38 6.03
C PRO A 173 7.95 9.66 6.85
N ASP A 174 8.08 8.36 6.59
CA ASP A 174 9.20 7.54 7.03
C ASP A 174 9.76 6.84 5.78
N PHE A 175 10.81 7.42 5.24
CA PHE A 175 11.41 6.93 4.00
C PHE A 175 12.12 5.59 4.15
N ALA A 176 12.55 5.22 5.36
CA ALA A 176 13.14 3.91 5.60
C ALA A 176 12.06 2.81 5.49
N VAL A 177 10.91 3.01 6.13
CA VAL A 177 9.76 2.10 6.00
C VAL A 177 9.23 2.08 4.58
N ALA A 178 9.17 3.23 3.90
CA ALA A 178 8.73 3.32 2.51
C ALA A 178 9.65 2.53 1.57
N ALA A 179 10.98 2.73 1.69
CA ALA A 179 11.98 2.04 0.88
C ALA A 179 11.90 0.52 1.06
N GLU A 180 11.82 0.05 2.32
CA GLU A 180 11.69 -1.37 2.62
C GLU A 180 10.39 -1.95 2.05
N SER A 181 9.28 -1.22 2.15
CA SER A 181 8.00 -1.66 1.61
C SER A 181 8.04 -1.81 0.08
N TYR A 182 8.60 -0.84 -0.65
CA TYR A 182 8.75 -0.94 -2.10
C TYR A 182 9.74 -2.04 -2.50
N ARG A 183 10.83 -2.24 -1.73
CA ARG A 183 11.76 -3.35 -1.94
C ARG A 183 11.05 -4.70 -1.83
N LEU A 184 10.22 -4.89 -0.81
CA LEU A 184 9.43 -6.11 -0.63
C LEU A 184 8.40 -6.28 -1.75
N ALA A 185 7.70 -5.21 -2.18
CA ALA A 185 6.81 -5.25 -3.32
C ALA A 185 7.54 -5.73 -4.59
N TRP A 186 8.72 -5.16 -4.87
CA TRP A 186 9.55 -5.55 -6.01
C TRP A 186 10.03 -7.01 -5.93
N GLN A 187 10.38 -7.48 -4.74
CA GLN A 187 10.86 -8.87 -4.51
C GLN A 187 9.79 -9.93 -4.75
N THR A 188 8.49 -9.62 -4.67
CA THR A 188 7.44 -10.58 -5.01
C THR A 188 7.50 -11.05 -6.47
N GLY A 189 8.22 -10.33 -7.32
CA GLY A 189 8.33 -10.59 -8.77
C GLY A 189 7.06 -10.32 -9.56
N LYS A 190 6.02 -9.80 -8.89
CA LYS A 190 4.71 -9.44 -9.46
C LYS A 190 4.60 -7.92 -9.59
N GLY A 191 3.57 -7.44 -10.28
CA GLY A 191 3.29 -6.01 -10.39
C GLY A 191 4.13 -5.27 -11.43
N GLN A 192 4.17 -3.94 -11.31
CA GLN A 192 4.91 -3.05 -12.21
C GLN A 192 6.36 -2.88 -11.71
N ARG A 193 7.19 -3.88 -11.93
CA ARG A 193 8.56 -3.97 -11.40
C ARG A 193 9.40 -2.70 -11.58
N THR A 194 9.22 -1.96 -12.66
CA THR A 194 9.92 -0.68 -12.89
C THR A 194 9.42 0.43 -11.96
N PHE A 195 8.13 0.45 -11.63
CA PHE A 195 7.56 1.42 -10.70
C PHE A 195 8.06 1.18 -9.28
N GLU A 196 7.92 -0.05 -8.77
CA GLU A 196 8.37 -0.41 -7.41
C GLU A 196 9.87 -0.19 -7.23
N ALA A 197 10.69 -0.55 -8.23
CA ALA A 197 12.13 -0.35 -8.21
C ALA A 197 12.51 1.14 -8.13
N ARG A 198 11.86 1.99 -8.92
CA ARG A 198 12.08 3.45 -8.87
C ARG A 198 11.60 4.05 -7.55
N ALA A 199 10.42 3.67 -7.09
CA ALA A 199 9.86 4.13 -5.82
C ALA A 199 10.73 3.71 -4.62
N TRP A 200 11.31 2.50 -4.69
CA TRP A 200 12.33 2.05 -3.74
C TRP A 200 13.54 2.98 -3.75
N LEU A 201 14.14 3.24 -4.92
CA LEU A 201 15.29 4.15 -5.04
C LEU A 201 14.95 5.56 -4.53
N TYR A 202 13.80 6.12 -4.92
CA TYR A 202 13.39 7.46 -4.48
C TYR A 202 13.22 7.54 -2.96
N SER A 203 12.72 6.49 -2.34
CA SER A 203 12.58 6.45 -0.89
C SER A 203 13.94 6.24 -0.22
N LEU A 204 14.76 5.31 -0.71
CA LEU A 204 16.07 4.99 -0.15
C LEU A 204 17.02 6.19 -0.18
N ALA A 205 17.02 6.96 -1.26
CA ALA A 205 17.85 8.16 -1.43
C ALA A 205 17.55 9.28 -0.42
N ARG A 206 16.42 9.17 0.30
CA ARG A 206 16.00 10.11 1.36
C ARG A 206 16.32 9.58 2.76
N VAL A 207 16.85 8.37 2.89
CA VAL A 207 17.18 7.77 4.19
C VAL A 207 18.58 8.23 4.61
N PRO A 208 18.73 8.90 5.76
CA PRO A 208 20.04 9.30 6.25
C PRO A 208 21.00 8.11 6.36
N GLY A 209 22.23 8.27 5.90
CA GLY A 209 23.27 7.23 5.97
C GLY A 209 23.16 6.11 4.92
N LYS A 210 22.20 6.19 3.99
CA LYS A 210 22.02 5.20 2.91
C LYS A 210 22.52 5.66 1.53
N SER A 211 23.42 6.67 1.50
CA SER A 211 23.93 7.21 0.24
C SER A 211 24.59 6.15 -0.64
N GLN A 212 25.47 5.30 -0.09
CA GLN A 212 26.15 4.28 -0.87
C GLN A 212 25.18 3.22 -1.42
N GLU A 213 24.24 2.74 -0.61
CA GLU A 213 23.21 1.79 -1.05
C GLU A 213 22.34 2.41 -2.17
N SER A 214 22.03 3.70 -2.06
CA SER A 214 21.25 4.43 -3.05
C SER A 214 22.01 4.59 -4.37
N ILE A 215 23.32 4.86 -4.33
CA ILE A 215 24.19 4.93 -5.52
C ILE A 215 24.21 3.57 -6.22
N ASP A 216 24.45 2.50 -5.48
CA ASP A 216 24.54 1.15 -6.04
C ASP A 216 23.21 0.72 -6.69
N LEU A 217 22.10 0.98 -6.02
CA LEU A 217 20.78 0.72 -6.58
C LEU A 217 20.47 1.59 -7.80
N ALA A 218 20.83 2.88 -7.78
CA ALA A 218 20.64 3.78 -8.91
C ALA A 218 21.44 3.31 -10.14
N ARG A 219 22.69 2.91 -9.95
CA ARG A 219 23.54 2.34 -11.01
C ARG A 219 22.96 1.05 -11.59
N GLU A 220 22.46 0.15 -10.72
CA GLU A 220 21.82 -1.08 -11.15
C GLU A 220 20.57 -0.79 -12.00
N LEU A 221 19.68 0.06 -11.51
CA LEU A 221 18.46 0.41 -12.23
C LEU A 221 18.76 1.12 -13.56
N PHE A 222 19.77 1.97 -13.59
CA PHE A 222 20.17 2.72 -14.80
C PHE A 222 20.70 1.84 -15.94
N ARG A 223 21.18 0.63 -15.65
CA ARG A 223 21.56 -0.35 -16.68
C ARG A 223 20.39 -0.74 -17.58
N ASN A 224 19.16 -0.76 -17.02
CA ASN A 224 17.97 -1.03 -17.81
C ASN A 224 17.48 0.27 -18.49
N PRO A 225 17.41 0.32 -19.84
CA PRO A 225 16.96 1.51 -20.58
C PRO A 225 15.58 2.03 -20.14
N GLN A 226 14.67 1.13 -19.73
CA GLN A 226 13.36 1.53 -19.24
C GLN A 226 13.40 2.41 -17.99
N ASN A 227 14.48 2.35 -17.22
CA ASN A 227 14.67 3.17 -16.02
C ASN A 227 15.43 4.47 -16.27
N ARG A 228 15.90 4.73 -17.49
CA ARG A 228 16.62 5.96 -17.84
C ARG A 228 15.68 7.15 -18.06
N VAL A 229 14.73 7.34 -17.13
CA VAL A 229 13.83 8.50 -17.12
C VAL A 229 14.52 9.71 -16.48
N ASP A 230 14.07 10.91 -16.79
CA ASP A 230 14.69 12.17 -16.38
C ASP A 230 14.97 12.27 -14.88
N SER A 231 13.99 11.86 -14.06
CA SER A 231 14.13 11.87 -12.61
C SER A 231 15.19 10.90 -12.07
N ILE A 232 15.38 9.74 -12.73
CA ILE A 232 16.47 8.79 -12.37
C ILE A 232 17.82 9.31 -12.82
N ARG A 233 17.91 9.94 -14.01
CA ARG A 233 19.14 10.57 -14.51
C ARG A 233 19.63 11.64 -13.55
N CYS A 234 18.75 12.56 -13.17
CA CYS A 234 19.08 13.64 -12.24
C CYS A 234 19.41 13.13 -10.83
N LEU A 235 18.65 12.16 -10.33
CA LEU A 235 18.93 11.55 -9.04
C LEU A 235 20.28 10.82 -9.03
N LEU A 236 20.58 10.03 -10.08
CA LEU A 236 21.87 9.37 -10.23
C LEU A 236 22.98 10.39 -10.22
N PHE A 237 22.86 11.50 -10.98
CA PHE A 237 23.84 12.57 -10.97
C PHE A 237 24.05 13.13 -9.55
N ALA A 238 22.99 13.46 -8.82
CA ALA A 238 23.10 14.02 -7.47
C ALA A 238 23.77 13.03 -6.48
N LEU A 239 23.44 11.75 -6.58
CA LEU A 239 24.07 10.71 -5.77
C LEU A 239 25.54 10.48 -6.14
N GLU A 240 25.88 10.46 -7.44
CA GLU A 240 27.27 10.33 -7.92
C GLU A 240 28.11 11.55 -7.55
N TRP A 241 27.50 12.74 -7.46
CA TRP A 241 28.18 13.94 -6.99
C TRP A 241 28.67 13.81 -5.55
N GLN A 242 27.88 13.21 -4.66
CA GLN A 242 28.31 12.94 -3.27
C GLN A 242 29.56 12.05 -3.20
N ALA A 243 29.70 11.13 -4.14
CA ALA A 243 30.81 10.17 -4.21
C ALA A 243 31.80 10.47 -5.34
N LYS A 244 31.84 11.72 -5.84
CA LYS A 244 32.58 12.03 -7.09
C LYS A 244 34.09 11.77 -7.04
N GLY A 245 34.73 11.92 -5.87
CA GLY A 245 36.14 11.81 -5.73
C GLY A 245 36.86 12.80 -6.67
N GLU A 246 37.79 12.31 -7.49
CA GLU A 246 38.55 13.10 -8.46
C GLU A 246 37.84 13.26 -9.84
N ARG A 247 36.66 12.69 -10.06
CA ARG A 247 35.90 12.80 -11.31
C ARG A 247 35.54 14.25 -11.61
N THR A 248 35.60 14.62 -12.88
CA THR A 248 35.26 15.96 -13.36
C THR A 248 33.73 16.13 -13.48
N MET A 249 33.26 17.36 -13.65
CA MET A 249 31.88 17.65 -13.99
C MET A 249 31.46 16.97 -15.30
N GLU A 250 32.32 17.04 -16.31
CA GLU A 250 32.12 16.42 -17.61
C GLU A 250 31.88 14.90 -17.49
N ASP A 251 32.74 14.20 -16.72
CA ASP A 251 32.58 12.75 -16.50
C ASP A 251 31.24 12.39 -15.88
N LEU A 252 30.77 13.17 -14.88
CA LEU A 252 29.51 12.93 -14.20
C LEU A 252 28.29 13.20 -15.10
N LEU A 253 28.37 14.29 -15.90
CA LEU A 253 27.30 14.61 -16.85
C LEU A 253 27.24 13.55 -17.96
N ALA A 254 28.34 13.16 -18.55
CA ALA A 254 28.42 12.14 -19.60
C ALA A 254 27.91 10.76 -19.11
N GLN A 255 28.07 10.44 -17.84
CA GLN A 255 27.54 9.20 -17.24
C GLN A 255 26.00 9.18 -17.18
N CYS A 256 25.38 10.33 -16.97
CA CYS A 256 23.93 10.41 -16.66
C CYS A 256 23.09 10.94 -17.83
N PHE A 257 23.66 11.77 -18.70
CA PHE A 257 22.97 12.48 -19.77
C PHE A 257 23.61 12.23 -21.13
N GLU A 258 22.87 12.47 -22.19
CA GLU A 258 23.33 12.25 -23.58
C GLU A 258 24.14 13.44 -24.11
N ASP A 259 23.73 14.66 -23.67
CA ASP A 259 24.39 15.92 -24.07
C ASP A 259 24.14 17.01 -23.02
N HIS A 260 24.86 18.13 -23.12
CA HIS A 260 24.80 19.25 -22.18
C HIS A 260 23.45 19.97 -22.20
N LYS A 261 22.82 20.11 -23.38
CA LYS A 261 21.52 20.79 -23.49
C LYS A 261 20.43 20.02 -22.75
N THR A 262 20.39 18.70 -22.98
CA THR A 262 19.47 17.78 -22.27
C THR A 262 19.74 17.78 -20.76
N ALA A 263 21.01 17.76 -20.34
CA ALA A 263 21.40 17.85 -18.94
C ALA A 263 20.89 19.14 -18.27
N ALA A 264 21.11 20.29 -18.94
CA ALA A 264 20.69 21.61 -18.42
C ALA A 264 19.17 21.69 -18.21
N GLU A 265 18.38 21.21 -19.16
CA GLU A 265 16.93 21.22 -19.07
C GLU A 265 16.41 20.28 -17.97
N MET A 266 16.89 19.03 -17.95
CA MET A 266 16.47 18.03 -16.97
C MET A 266 16.85 18.43 -15.55
N LEU A 267 18.07 18.92 -15.30
CA LEU A 267 18.52 19.36 -13.98
C LEU A 267 17.73 20.58 -13.49
N ARG A 268 17.42 21.51 -14.39
CA ARG A 268 16.57 22.67 -14.07
C ARG A 268 15.18 22.24 -13.62
N LEU A 269 14.52 21.36 -14.37
CA LEU A 269 13.19 20.85 -14.04
C LEU A 269 13.22 20.01 -12.76
N TYR A 270 14.25 19.19 -12.58
CA TYR A 270 14.45 18.40 -11.38
C TYR A 270 14.58 19.29 -10.15
N HIS A 271 15.38 20.34 -10.22
CA HIS A 271 15.52 21.30 -9.12
C HIS A 271 14.17 22.00 -8.83
N GLN A 272 13.50 22.51 -9.85
CA GLN A 272 12.22 23.21 -9.67
C GLN A 272 11.13 22.34 -9.02
N ASN A 273 11.07 21.05 -9.37
CA ASN A 273 9.98 20.17 -8.94
C ASN A 273 10.31 19.36 -7.68
N ASN A 274 11.60 19.24 -7.30
CA ASN A 274 12.02 18.29 -6.28
C ASN A 274 13.01 18.87 -5.24
N ALA A 275 13.25 20.19 -5.24
CA ALA A 275 14.25 20.80 -4.36
C ALA A 275 14.08 20.44 -2.88
N ASP A 276 12.82 20.36 -2.41
CA ASP A 276 12.47 20.10 -1.02
C ASP A 276 12.33 18.60 -0.69
N GLN A 277 12.44 17.72 -1.70
CA GLN A 277 12.05 16.33 -1.53
C GLN A 277 13.11 15.31 -1.93
N MET A 278 14.05 15.68 -2.79
CA MET A 278 15.05 14.75 -3.35
C MET A 278 16.47 15.32 -3.18
N PRO A 279 17.51 14.46 -3.15
CA PRO A 279 18.89 14.91 -3.13
C PRO A 279 19.18 15.92 -4.23
N GLN A 280 19.84 17.03 -3.89
CA GLN A 280 20.15 18.14 -4.79
C GLN A 280 21.67 18.39 -4.90
N ASP A 281 22.48 17.45 -4.42
CA ASP A 281 23.93 17.59 -4.38
C ASP A 281 24.51 17.81 -5.78
N GLY A 282 25.27 18.88 -5.95
CA GLY A 282 25.89 19.25 -7.22
C GLY A 282 24.96 19.78 -8.31
N VAL A 283 23.62 19.71 -8.15
CA VAL A 283 22.67 20.13 -9.21
C VAL A 283 22.85 21.60 -9.58
N MET A 284 22.87 22.50 -8.61
CA MET A 284 23.09 23.93 -8.85
C MET A 284 24.47 24.22 -9.45
N VAL A 285 25.51 23.51 -9.00
CA VAL A 285 26.87 23.63 -9.53
C VAL A 285 26.93 23.20 -11.00
N ALA A 286 26.24 22.09 -11.32
CA ALA A 286 26.16 21.61 -12.70
C ALA A 286 25.39 22.59 -13.61
N MET A 287 24.29 23.14 -13.15
CA MET A 287 23.51 24.15 -13.89
C MET A 287 24.34 25.40 -14.21
N GLN A 288 25.12 25.89 -13.21
CA GLN A 288 26.00 27.02 -13.41
C GLN A 288 27.12 26.69 -14.41
N TRP A 289 27.75 25.54 -14.25
CA TRP A 289 28.81 25.06 -15.14
C TRP A 289 28.33 24.93 -16.60
N LEU A 290 27.14 24.33 -16.82
CA LEU A 290 26.55 24.19 -18.15
C LEU A 290 26.24 25.55 -18.80
N LYS A 291 25.75 26.52 -18.04
CA LYS A 291 25.57 27.90 -18.54
C LYS A 291 26.83 28.57 -18.99
N GLU A 292 27.96 28.32 -18.31
CA GLU A 292 29.26 28.85 -18.68
C GLU A 292 29.83 28.21 -19.94
N GLN A 293 29.49 26.93 -20.21
CA GLN A 293 29.89 26.27 -21.46
C GLN A 293 29.10 26.82 -22.67
N ASP A 294 27.78 27.03 -22.53
CA ASP A 294 26.93 27.61 -23.58
C ASP A 294 27.39 29.03 -23.97
N GLY A 295 27.90 29.82 -23.03
CA GLY A 295 28.37 31.19 -23.29
C GLY A 295 29.76 31.23 -23.97
N LYS A 296 30.44 30.07 -24.14
CA LYS A 296 31.74 29.96 -24.82
C LYS A 296 31.65 29.47 -26.27
N GLN A 297 30.47 29.00 -26.69
CA GLN A 297 30.14 28.62 -28.06
C GLN A 297 29.53 29.80 -28.80
#